data_c58b1447ee0f41b45167b86705245fa1
#
_entry.id   c58b1447ee0f41b45167b86705245fa1
#
_cell.length_a   1.000
_cell.length_b   1.000
_cell.length_c   1.000
_cell.angle_alpha   90.00
_cell.angle_beta   90.00
_cell.angle_gamma   90.00
#
_symmetry.space_group_name_H-M   'P 1'
#
loop_
_entity.id
_entity.type
_entity.pdbx_description
1 polymer ?
#
loop_
_entity_poly.entity_id
_entity_poly.type
_entity_poly.pdbx_seq_one_letter_code
_entity_poly.pdbx_strand_id
1 'polypeptide(L)'
;MKIIIVRHGDPDYNNDCLTEQGKKEVELLSERMKNVKADYCYCSPLGRAKQTAAPCLEKMGMEAEELEWLREFAPKVQRPEKLGVAWDWVPGDWMKMPYAFDSERWTEFPAFEVAGVRKELDWVYAEFDKLLRKHGYEKDGKWFKAMKPNNDTIVLFCHFGLEAVLMSYLLNLPLFVMWHAMMAAPTSVTTIVTEERREGIAQFRMLSFGDCAHLWAAGVEPSFSGRFRECYTNEYERKD
;
A
#
# COMPACT_ATOMS: atom_id res chain seq x y z
N MET A 1 -10.00 9.86 12.75
CA MET A 1 -10.23 8.97 11.59
C MET A 1 -9.21 7.83 11.61
N LYS A 2 -9.60 6.66 11.13
CA LYS A 2 -8.72 5.49 10.97
C LYS A 2 -8.69 5.08 9.49
N ILE A 3 -7.53 4.82 8.96
CA ILE A 3 -7.33 4.24 7.63
C ILE A 3 -6.76 2.84 7.81
N ILE A 4 -7.43 1.85 7.24
CA ILE A 4 -6.98 0.47 7.17
C ILE A 4 -6.65 0.18 5.71
N ILE A 5 -5.40 -0.17 5.43
CA ILE A 5 -4.97 -0.57 4.09
C ILE A 5 -4.78 -2.08 4.09
N VAL A 6 -5.40 -2.74 3.13
CA VAL A 6 -5.34 -4.19 2.93
C VAL A 6 -4.68 -4.47 1.59
N ARG A 7 -3.52 -5.12 1.62
CA ARG A 7 -2.89 -5.62 0.39
C ARG A 7 -3.65 -6.84 -0.14
N HIS A 8 -3.82 -6.94 -1.46
CA HIS A 8 -4.40 -8.11 -2.10
C HIS A 8 -3.68 -9.42 -1.69
N GLY A 9 -4.39 -10.55 -1.76
CA GLY A 9 -3.85 -11.89 -1.52
C GLY A 9 -2.79 -12.30 -2.53
N ASP A 10 -2.20 -13.48 -2.34
CA ASP A 10 -1.15 -14.00 -3.22
C ASP A 10 -1.60 -14.02 -4.69
N PRO A 11 -0.88 -13.33 -5.62
CA PRO A 11 -1.39 -13.04 -6.94
C PRO A 11 -0.89 -13.99 -8.02
N ASP A 12 -1.77 -14.32 -8.96
CA ASP A 12 -1.42 -14.67 -10.34
C ASP A 12 -1.45 -13.39 -11.19
N TYR A 13 -0.30 -12.81 -11.43
CA TYR A 13 -0.17 -11.56 -12.19
C TYR A 13 -0.55 -11.70 -13.68
N ASN A 14 -0.46 -12.91 -14.25
CA ASN A 14 -0.78 -13.12 -15.67
C ASN A 14 -2.28 -13.04 -15.93
N ASN A 15 -3.08 -13.51 -14.98
CA ASN A 15 -4.52 -13.54 -15.07
C ASN A 15 -5.20 -12.45 -14.22
N ASP A 16 -4.43 -11.58 -13.54
CA ASP A 16 -4.92 -10.58 -12.60
C ASP A 16 -5.93 -11.14 -11.58
N CYS A 17 -5.60 -12.29 -11.00
CA CYS A 17 -6.44 -12.98 -10.04
C CYS A 17 -5.61 -13.49 -8.85
N LEU A 18 -6.25 -14.16 -7.90
CA LEU A 18 -5.58 -14.82 -6.78
C LEU A 18 -5.17 -16.24 -7.16
N THR A 19 -4.02 -16.69 -6.64
CA THR A 19 -3.65 -18.10 -6.64
C THR A 19 -4.55 -18.88 -5.67
N GLU A 20 -4.47 -20.22 -5.70
CA GLU A 20 -5.16 -21.06 -4.71
C GLU A 20 -4.66 -20.79 -3.27
N GLN A 21 -3.37 -20.45 -3.11
CA GLN A 21 -2.82 -20.00 -1.83
C GLN A 21 -3.44 -18.65 -1.42
N GLY A 22 -3.49 -17.69 -2.33
CA GLY A 22 -4.10 -16.40 -2.08
C GLY A 22 -5.57 -16.47 -1.67
N LYS A 23 -6.35 -17.39 -2.26
CA LYS A 23 -7.75 -17.62 -1.86
C LYS A 23 -7.85 -18.10 -0.40
N LYS A 24 -6.97 -19.05 0.01
CA LYS A 24 -6.92 -19.55 1.40
C LYS A 24 -6.54 -18.44 2.39
N GLU A 25 -5.56 -17.62 2.05
CA GLU A 25 -5.14 -16.49 2.88
C GLU A 25 -6.26 -15.45 3.02
N VAL A 26 -6.98 -15.17 1.93
CA VAL A 26 -8.13 -14.24 1.92
C VAL A 26 -9.29 -14.76 2.76
N GLU A 27 -9.54 -16.07 2.82
CA GLU A 27 -10.56 -16.63 3.72
C GLU A 27 -10.23 -16.31 5.19
N LEU A 28 -8.97 -16.49 5.60
CA LEU A 28 -8.50 -16.12 6.94
C LEU A 28 -8.56 -14.60 7.19
N LEU A 29 -8.20 -13.80 6.17
CA LEU A 29 -8.35 -12.34 6.24
C LEU A 29 -9.81 -11.94 6.44
N SER A 30 -10.76 -12.57 5.72
CA SER A 30 -12.18 -12.25 5.81
C SER A 30 -12.74 -12.51 7.21
N GLU A 31 -12.26 -13.56 7.90
CA GLU A 31 -12.60 -13.82 9.30
C GLU A 31 -12.09 -12.74 10.26
N ARG A 32 -10.94 -12.15 9.96
CA ARG A 32 -10.44 -10.99 10.70
C ARG A 32 -11.28 -9.75 10.42
N MET A 33 -11.54 -9.47 9.14
CA MET A 33 -12.20 -8.26 8.69
C MET A 33 -13.66 -8.16 9.15
N LYS A 34 -14.37 -9.27 9.34
CA LYS A 34 -15.76 -9.27 9.85
C LYS A 34 -15.94 -8.52 11.18
N ASN A 35 -14.86 -8.38 11.97
CA ASN A 35 -14.89 -7.67 13.25
C ASN A 35 -14.53 -6.18 13.11
N VAL A 36 -14.15 -5.73 11.91
CA VAL A 36 -13.84 -4.34 11.63
C VAL A 36 -15.12 -3.56 11.39
N LYS A 37 -15.39 -2.59 12.26
CA LYS A 37 -16.49 -1.64 12.06
C LYS A 37 -15.99 -0.54 11.14
N ALA A 38 -16.18 -0.73 9.83
CA ALA A 38 -15.86 0.27 8.82
C ALA A 38 -17.07 1.15 8.53
N ASP A 39 -16.80 2.43 8.27
CA ASP A 39 -17.82 3.38 7.81
C ASP A 39 -17.81 3.47 6.28
N TYR A 40 -16.62 3.27 5.67
CA TYR A 40 -16.45 3.32 4.22
C TYR A 40 -15.41 2.28 3.76
N CYS A 41 -15.68 1.67 2.61
CA CYS A 41 -14.75 0.76 1.95
C CYS A 41 -14.49 1.22 0.52
N TYR A 42 -13.23 1.13 0.10
CA TYR A 42 -12.76 1.47 -1.25
C TYR A 42 -11.92 0.32 -1.80
N CYS A 43 -11.98 0.11 -3.10
CA CYS A 43 -11.27 -1.00 -3.73
C CYS A 43 -10.58 -0.57 -5.02
N SER A 44 -9.41 -1.13 -5.26
CA SER A 44 -8.72 -1.08 -6.55
C SER A 44 -9.57 -1.75 -7.65
N PRO A 45 -9.53 -1.27 -8.90
CA PRO A 45 -10.20 -1.90 -10.04
C PRO A 45 -9.58 -3.25 -10.44
N LEU A 46 -8.36 -3.57 -9.99
CA LEU A 46 -7.64 -4.77 -10.40
C LEU A 46 -8.25 -6.06 -9.81
N GLY A 47 -8.31 -7.12 -10.62
CA GLY A 47 -9.03 -8.36 -10.31
C GLY A 47 -8.58 -9.00 -9.00
N ARG A 48 -7.26 -9.11 -8.74
CA ARG A 48 -6.72 -9.65 -7.49
C ARG A 48 -7.13 -8.87 -6.24
N ALA A 49 -7.28 -7.55 -6.34
CA ALA A 49 -7.76 -6.72 -5.23
C ALA A 49 -9.27 -6.91 -5.01
N LYS A 50 -10.06 -6.97 -6.08
CA LYS A 50 -11.50 -7.27 -6.01
C LYS A 50 -11.77 -8.65 -5.41
N GLN A 51 -11.01 -9.67 -5.82
CA GLN A 51 -11.12 -11.03 -5.26
C GLN A 51 -10.71 -11.09 -3.79
N THR A 52 -9.83 -10.20 -3.34
CA THR A 52 -9.49 -10.06 -1.92
C THR A 52 -10.58 -9.35 -1.14
N ALA A 53 -11.14 -8.28 -1.71
CA ALA A 53 -12.17 -7.48 -1.06
C ALA A 53 -13.50 -8.22 -0.93
N ALA A 54 -13.93 -8.96 -1.94
CA ALA A 54 -15.26 -9.55 -2.01
C ALA A 54 -15.65 -10.38 -0.76
N PRO A 55 -14.90 -11.42 -0.33
CA PRO A 55 -15.27 -12.20 0.86
C PRO A 55 -15.13 -11.39 2.17
N CYS A 56 -14.23 -10.38 2.21
CA CYS A 56 -14.14 -9.48 3.36
C CYS A 56 -15.39 -8.61 3.48
N LEU A 57 -15.80 -7.99 2.38
CA LEU A 57 -16.98 -7.12 2.31
C LEU A 57 -18.26 -7.89 2.62
N GLU A 58 -18.40 -9.11 2.08
CA GLU A 58 -19.52 -9.99 2.38
C GLU A 58 -19.67 -10.22 3.89
N LYS A 59 -18.58 -10.61 4.58
CA LYS A 59 -18.59 -10.85 6.03
C LYS A 59 -18.75 -9.57 6.85
N MET A 60 -18.32 -8.42 6.33
CA MET A 60 -18.53 -7.11 6.96
C MET A 60 -19.95 -6.56 6.74
N GLY A 61 -20.70 -7.09 5.78
CA GLY A 61 -22.01 -6.54 5.34
C GLY A 61 -21.85 -5.16 4.67
N MET A 62 -20.78 -4.94 3.93
CA MET A 62 -20.40 -3.67 3.32
C MET A 62 -20.26 -3.80 1.80
N GLU A 63 -20.35 -2.67 1.11
CA GLU A 63 -19.93 -2.53 -0.28
C GLU A 63 -18.71 -1.62 -0.36
N ALA A 64 -17.94 -1.71 -1.45
CA ALA A 64 -16.80 -0.82 -1.69
C ALA A 64 -17.02 0.01 -2.95
N GLU A 65 -16.69 1.29 -2.87
CA GLU A 65 -16.55 2.18 -4.03
C GLU A 65 -15.23 1.84 -4.76
N GLU A 66 -15.32 1.55 -6.06
CA GLU A 66 -14.15 1.30 -6.89
C GLU A 66 -13.49 2.63 -7.27
N LEU A 67 -12.18 2.74 -7.01
CA LEU A 67 -11.40 3.94 -7.31
C LEU A 67 -10.23 3.57 -8.22
N GLU A 68 -10.19 4.15 -9.43
CA GLU A 68 -9.15 3.86 -10.43
C GLU A 68 -7.72 4.10 -9.91
N TRP A 69 -7.51 5.12 -9.12
CA TRP A 69 -6.21 5.48 -8.57
C TRP A 69 -5.70 4.53 -7.46
N LEU A 70 -6.58 3.64 -6.94
CA LEU A 70 -6.16 2.57 -6.01
C LEU A 70 -5.49 1.39 -6.72
N ARG A 71 -5.39 1.40 -8.06
CA ARG A 71 -4.60 0.41 -8.80
C ARG A 71 -3.14 0.42 -8.38
N GLU A 72 -2.40 -0.64 -8.71
CA GLU A 72 -0.97 -0.67 -8.40
C GLU A 72 -0.22 0.48 -9.08
N PHE A 73 0.77 1.05 -8.40
CA PHE A 73 1.60 2.14 -8.92
C PHE A 73 2.27 1.71 -10.22
N ALA A 74 1.87 2.30 -11.35
CA ALA A 74 2.02 1.69 -12.65
C ALA A 74 3.34 1.95 -13.41
N PRO A 75 4.10 3.06 -13.18
CA PRO A 75 5.24 3.38 -14.04
C PRO A 75 6.27 2.25 -14.12
N LYS A 76 6.66 1.92 -15.36
CA LYS A 76 7.75 0.98 -15.62
C LYS A 76 9.03 1.76 -15.84
N VAL A 77 10.06 1.42 -15.09
CA VAL A 77 11.34 2.11 -15.06
C VAL A 77 12.43 1.20 -15.63
N GLN A 78 13.28 1.76 -16.48
CA GLN A 78 14.46 1.04 -16.95
C GLN A 78 15.47 0.95 -15.81
N ARG A 79 15.65 -0.25 -15.30
CA ARG A 79 16.70 -0.62 -14.34
C ARG A 79 17.91 -1.18 -15.07
N PRO A 80 19.08 -1.32 -14.44
CA PRO A 80 20.25 -1.92 -15.09
C PRO A 80 19.97 -3.28 -15.72
N GLU A 81 19.20 -4.15 -15.06
CA GLU A 81 18.95 -5.52 -15.48
C GLU A 81 17.76 -5.64 -16.45
N LYS A 82 16.72 -4.85 -16.24
CA LYS A 82 15.44 -4.99 -16.98
C LYS A 82 14.52 -3.79 -16.82
N LEU A 83 13.55 -3.68 -17.72
CA LEU A 83 12.38 -2.83 -17.52
C LEU A 83 11.49 -3.44 -16.44
N GLY A 84 11.16 -2.69 -15.40
CA GLY A 84 10.37 -3.20 -14.26
C GLY A 84 9.63 -2.11 -13.50
N VAL A 85 9.06 -2.48 -12.37
CA VAL A 85 8.39 -1.55 -11.47
C VAL A 85 9.37 -0.50 -10.91
N ALA A 86 8.85 0.61 -10.40
CA ALA A 86 9.68 1.68 -9.83
C ALA A 86 10.42 1.27 -8.55
N TRP A 87 10.03 0.17 -7.93
CA TRP A 87 10.68 -0.47 -6.79
C TRP A 87 11.38 -1.78 -7.20
N ASP A 88 11.89 -2.57 -6.27
CA ASP A 88 12.65 -3.82 -6.50
C ASP A 88 14.03 -3.60 -7.14
N TRP A 89 14.67 -2.47 -6.87
CA TRP A 89 16.06 -2.25 -7.28
C TRP A 89 17.01 -3.06 -6.40
N VAL A 90 18.10 -3.55 -7.00
CA VAL A 90 19.14 -4.25 -6.26
C VAL A 90 19.75 -3.30 -5.20
N PRO A 91 19.91 -3.75 -3.94
CA PRO A 91 20.39 -2.88 -2.85
C PRO A 91 21.66 -2.09 -3.15
N GLY A 92 22.64 -2.73 -3.82
CA GLY A 92 23.88 -2.07 -4.22
C GLY A 92 23.73 -0.93 -5.22
N ASP A 93 22.62 -0.89 -5.93
CA ASP A 93 22.33 0.12 -6.95
C ASP A 93 21.50 1.26 -6.38
N TRP A 94 20.32 0.95 -5.77
CA TRP A 94 19.43 2.01 -5.32
C TRP A 94 20.02 2.87 -4.17
N MET A 95 20.83 2.27 -3.28
CA MET A 95 21.47 3.01 -2.18
C MET A 95 22.52 4.02 -2.65
N LYS A 96 22.99 3.88 -3.90
CA LYS A 96 23.97 4.81 -4.51
C LYS A 96 23.29 5.86 -5.39
N MET A 97 21.98 5.77 -5.61
CA MET A 97 21.27 6.74 -6.43
C MET A 97 21.29 8.13 -5.78
N PRO A 98 21.52 9.18 -6.58
CA PRO A 98 21.34 10.55 -6.11
C PRO A 98 19.93 10.71 -5.53
N TYR A 99 19.84 11.35 -4.36
CA TYR A 99 18.56 11.68 -3.72
C TYR A 99 17.69 10.49 -3.29
N ALA A 100 18.17 9.25 -3.29
CA ALA A 100 17.38 8.07 -2.88
C ALA A 100 16.72 8.23 -1.50
N PHE A 101 17.37 8.95 -0.59
CA PHE A 101 16.89 9.21 0.77
C PHE A 101 16.19 10.57 0.93
N ASP A 102 16.06 11.35 -0.14
CA ASP A 102 15.38 12.65 -0.12
C ASP A 102 13.90 12.46 -0.45
N SER A 103 13.00 12.94 0.42
CA SER A 103 11.55 12.76 0.28
C SER A 103 10.94 13.49 -0.92
N GLU A 104 11.64 14.49 -1.48
CA GLU A 104 11.13 15.34 -2.56
C GLU A 104 11.85 15.09 -3.89
N ARG A 105 13.18 14.94 -3.83
CA ARG A 105 14.05 14.94 -5.01
C ARG A 105 14.33 13.55 -5.61
N TRP A 106 13.94 12.46 -4.97
CA TRP A 106 14.22 11.10 -5.48
C TRP A 106 13.70 10.85 -6.90
N THR A 107 12.64 11.56 -7.31
CA THR A 107 12.08 11.47 -8.67
C THR A 107 12.92 12.15 -9.74
N GLU A 108 13.93 12.97 -9.37
CA GLU A 108 14.85 13.63 -10.30
C GLU A 108 15.89 12.65 -10.93
N PHE A 109 15.86 11.39 -10.51
CA PHE A 109 16.71 10.38 -11.15
C PHE A 109 16.26 10.16 -12.61
N PRO A 110 17.17 10.21 -13.60
CA PRO A 110 16.81 10.25 -15.03
C PRO A 110 15.87 9.12 -15.49
N ALA A 111 16.04 7.90 -14.94
CA ALA A 111 15.17 6.78 -15.29
C ALA A 111 13.71 6.99 -14.80
N PHE A 112 13.51 7.71 -13.71
CA PHE A 112 12.18 8.05 -13.20
C PHE A 112 11.53 9.17 -14.00
N GLU A 113 12.31 10.16 -14.44
CA GLU A 113 11.80 11.23 -15.31
C GLU A 113 11.28 10.66 -16.63
N VAL A 114 12.08 9.81 -17.30
CA VAL A 114 11.70 9.14 -18.56
C VAL A 114 10.44 8.28 -18.37
N ALA A 115 10.32 7.60 -17.26
CA ALA A 115 9.16 6.74 -16.93
C ALA A 115 7.92 7.52 -16.49
N GLY A 116 8.01 8.83 -16.30
CA GLY A 116 6.90 9.66 -15.84
C GLY A 116 6.46 9.37 -14.39
N VAL A 117 7.38 8.88 -13.55
CA VAL A 117 7.10 8.52 -12.15
C VAL A 117 6.49 9.68 -11.38
N ARG A 118 7.02 10.89 -11.55
CA ARG A 118 6.51 12.10 -10.90
C ARG A 118 5.06 12.41 -11.29
N LYS A 119 4.72 12.28 -12.56
CA LYS A 119 3.36 12.51 -13.07
C LYS A 119 2.35 11.55 -12.45
N GLU A 120 2.70 10.27 -12.37
CA GLU A 120 1.83 9.26 -11.72
C GLU A 120 1.69 9.54 -10.23
N LEU A 121 2.79 9.89 -9.56
CA LEU A 121 2.78 10.21 -8.13
C LEU A 121 1.87 11.42 -7.83
N ASP A 122 1.99 12.49 -8.61
CA ASP A 122 1.18 13.70 -8.45
C ASP A 122 -0.31 13.40 -8.69
N TRP A 123 -0.63 12.54 -9.65
CA TRP A 123 -2.00 12.10 -9.87
C TRP A 123 -2.55 11.32 -8.67
N VAL A 124 -1.82 10.33 -8.16
CA VAL A 124 -2.25 9.56 -6.99
C VAL A 124 -2.42 10.47 -5.77
N TYR A 125 -1.49 11.40 -5.53
CA TYR A 125 -1.60 12.35 -4.44
C TYR A 125 -2.82 13.26 -4.57
N ALA A 126 -3.10 13.76 -5.76
CA ALA A 126 -4.27 14.61 -6.01
C ALA A 126 -5.60 13.86 -5.76
N GLU A 127 -5.69 12.61 -6.18
CA GLU A 127 -6.89 11.79 -5.95
C GLU A 127 -7.02 11.41 -4.45
N PHE A 128 -5.91 11.10 -3.80
CA PHE A 128 -5.91 10.81 -2.36
C PHE A 128 -6.29 12.05 -1.53
N ASP A 129 -5.84 13.24 -1.92
CA ASP A 129 -6.27 14.50 -1.31
C ASP A 129 -7.79 14.71 -1.41
N LYS A 130 -8.39 14.39 -2.56
CA LYS A 130 -9.85 14.46 -2.72
C LYS A 130 -10.54 13.51 -1.74
N LEU A 131 -10.03 12.29 -1.59
CA LEU A 131 -10.55 11.33 -0.63
C LEU A 131 -10.40 11.83 0.81
N LEU A 132 -9.24 12.35 1.20
CA LEU A 132 -9.01 12.88 2.54
C LEU A 132 -9.94 14.08 2.83
N ARG A 133 -10.15 14.98 1.87
CA ARG A 133 -11.11 16.10 2.00
C ARG A 133 -12.56 15.62 2.14
N LYS A 134 -12.97 14.59 1.38
CA LYS A 134 -14.28 13.93 1.56
C LYS A 134 -14.48 13.48 3.00
N HIS A 135 -13.40 13.03 3.66
CA HIS A 135 -13.39 12.57 5.05
C HIS A 135 -12.95 13.65 6.06
N GLY A 136 -12.91 14.92 5.67
CA GLY A 136 -12.74 16.06 6.58
C GLY A 136 -11.29 16.44 6.90
N TYR A 137 -10.31 15.99 6.14
CA TYR A 137 -8.90 16.32 6.33
C TYR A 137 -8.27 16.90 5.06
N GLU A 138 -7.48 17.94 5.22
CA GLU A 138 -6.77 18.60 4.11
C GLU A 138 -5.29 18.76 4.44
N LYS A 139 -4.40 18.34 3.53
CA LYS A 139 -2.95 18.49 3.73
C LYS A 139 -2.55 19.96 3.68
N ASP A 140 -1.74 20.37 4.66
CA ASP A 140 -1.17 21.72 4.77
C ASP A 140 0.33 21.61 5.08
N GLY A 141 1.16 21.60 4.05
CA GLY A 141 2.58 21.29 4.18
C GLY A 141 2.83 19.88 4.69
N LYS A 142 3.42 19.74 5.89
CA LYS A 142 3.74 18.45 6.50
C LYS A 142 2.69 17.95 7.51
N TRP A 143 1.62 18.69 7.74
CA TRP A 143 0.53 18.37 8.64
C TRP A 143 -0.80 18.32 7.87
N PHE A 144 -1.91 18.18 8.61
CA PHE A 144 -3.27 18.17 8.03
C PHE A 144 -4.18 19.09 8.83
N LYS A 145 -4.99 19.89 8.14
CA LYS A 145 -6.12 20.59 8.75
C LYS A 145 -7.24 19.57 8.98
N ALA A 146 -7.73 19.51 10.23
CA ALA A 146 -8.92 18.76 10.57
C ALA A 146 -10.15 19.66 10.36
N MET A 147 -10.63 19.73 9.11
CA MET A 147 -11.78 20.58 8.74
C MET A 147 -13.10 20.05 9.32
N LYS A 148 -13.21 18.73 9.43
CA LYS A 148 -14.33 18.00 10.02
C LYS A 148 -13.80 16.76 10.73
N PRO A 149 -13.20 16.92 11.95
CA PRO A 149 -12.65 15.80 12.69
C PRO A 149 -13.74 14.75 13.00
N ASN A 150 -13.35 13.47 12.88
CA ASN A 150 -14.26 12.35 13.05
C ASN A 150 -13.52 11.10 13.52
N ASN A 151 -14.25 10.05 13.87
CA ASN A 151 -13.73 8.73 14.25
C ASN A 151 -14.04 7.66 13.20
N ASP A 152 -14.36 8.06 11.96
CA ASP A 152 -14.67 7.13 10.89
C ASP A 152 -13.49 6.19 10.62
N THR A 153 -13.81 4.97 10.27
CA THR A 153 -12.87 3.96 9.81
C THR A 153 -13.09 3.74 8.32
N ILE A 154 -12.08 4.02 7.50
CA ILE A 154 -12.08 3.72 6.08
C ILE A 154 -11.16 2.54 5.79
N VAL A 155 -11.58 1.65 4.88
CA VAL A 155 -10.81 0.49 4.44
C VAL A 155 -10.48 0.62 2.96
N LEU A 156 -9.20 0.46 2.61
CA LEU A 156 -8.69 0.52 1.25
C LEU A 156 -8.12 -0.85 0.86
N PHE A 157 -8.75 -1.55 -0.10
CA PHE A 157 -8.21 -2.78 -0.68
C PHE A 157 -7.35 -2.44 -1.89
N CYS A 158 -6.04 -2.63 -1.79
CA CYS A 158 -5.10 -2.18 -2.82
C CYS A 158 -3.82 -3.03 -2.91
N HIS A 159 -2.67 -2.40 -3.17
CA HIS A 159 -1.42 -3.03 -3.57
C HIS A 159 -0.25 -2.46 -2.79
N PHE A 160 0.87 -3.19 -2.71
CA PHE A 160 2.03 -2.80 -1.92
C PHE A 160 2.70 -1.50 -2.40
N GLY A 161 2.95 -1.38 -3.71
CA GLY A 161 3.63 -0.18 -4.23
C GLY A 161 2.80 1.08 -3.99
N LEU A 162 1.49 1.00 -4.18
CA LEU A 162 0.55 2.08 -3.87
C LEU A 162 0.43 2.33 -2.36
N GLU A 163 0.35 1.28 -1.53
CA GLU A 163 0.32 1.42 -0.07
C GLU A 163 1.49 2.26 0.43
N ALA A 164 2.71 2.00 -0.06
CA ALA A 164 3.88 2.79 0.27
C ALA A 164 3.74 4.25 -0.17
N VAL A 165 3.13 4.52 -1.34
CA VAL A 165 2.82 5.90 -1.80
C VAL A 165 1.91 6.61 -0.82
N LEU A 166 0.82 5.97 -0.40
CA LEU A 166 -0.13 6.55 0.55
C LEU A 166 0.51 6.80 1.92
N MET A 167 1.28 5.84 2.42
CA MET A 167 2.01 5.99 3.69
C MET A 167 3.05 7.11 3.62
N SER A 168 3.83 7.19 2.53
CA SER A 168 4.79 8.28 2.32
C SER A 168 4.11 9.64 2.41
N TYR A 169 2.95 9.78 1.76
CA TYR A 169 2.16 10.99 1.76
C TYR A 169 1.65 11.38 3.15
N LEU A 170 1.10 10.42 3.90
CA LEU A 170 0.53 10.63 5.23
C LEU A 170 1.59 10.90 6.30
N LEU A 171 2.73 10.19 6.22
CA LEU A 171 3.75 10.18 7.27
C LEU A 171 4.96 11.07 6.95
N ASN A 172 5.01 11.67 5.76
CA ASN A 172 6.14 12.46 5.24
C ASN A 172 7.48 11.68 5.24
N LEU A 173 7.44 10.39 4.90
CA LEU A 173 8.61 9.54 4.81
C LEU A 173 9.11 9.43 3.35
N PRO A 174 10.42 9.26 3.10
CA PRO A 174 10.94 9.07 1.75
C PRO A 174 10.35 7.81 1.09
N LEU A 175 9.55 7.98 0.04
CA LEU A 175 8.86 6.88 -0.63
C LEU A 175 9.83 5.84 -1.18
N PHE A 176 10.93 6.27 -1.80
CA PHE A 176 11.90 5.36 -2.39
C PHE A 176 12.54 4.44 -1.35
N VAL A 177 12.81 4.96 -0.14
CA VAL A 177 13.27 4.15 0.99
C VAL A 177 12.18 3.16 1.44
N MET A 178 10.92 3.60 1.52
CA MET A 178 9.82 2.72 1.95
C MET A 178 9.65 1.53 1.01
N TRP A 179 9.71 1.74 -0.29
CA TRP A 179 9.61 0.67 -1.28
C TRP A 179 10.68 -0.41 -1.16
N HIS A 180 11.88 -0.05 -0.64
CA HIS A 180 13.03 -0.95 -0.59
C HIS A 180 13.34 -1.49 0.81
N ALA A 181 12.91 -0.78 1.85
CA ALA A 181 13.20 -1.15 3.24
C ALA A 181 12.00 -1.75 3.98
N MET A 182 10.81 -1.69 3.38
CA MET A 182 9.58 -2.23 3.99
C MET A 182 8.95 -3.27 3.06
N MET A 183 8.24 -4.22 3.65
CA MET A 183 7.52 -5.25 2.91
C MET A 183 6.21 -5.58 3.62
N ALA A 184 5.10 -5.32 2.96
CA ALA A 184 3.78 -5.76 3.39
C ALA A 184 3.44 -7.06 2.63
N ALA A 185 3.27 -8.17 3.33
CA ALA A 185 2.94 -9.46 2.72
C ALA A 185 1.52 -9.46 2.10
N PRO A 186 1.21 -10.36 1.15
CA PRO A 186 -0.16 -10.58 0.70
C PRO A 186 -1.14 -10.74 1.87
N THR A 187 -2.34 -10.21 1.74
CA THR A 187 -3.39 -10.13 2.78
C THR A 187 -3.04 -9.34 4.03
N SER A 188 -1.86 -8.74 4.11
CA SER A 188 -1.48 -7.94 5.27
C SER A 188 -2.37 -6.70 5.45
N VAL A 189 -2.45 -6.26 6.69
CA VAL A 189 -3.26 -5.12 7.12
C VAL A 189 -2.40 -4.06 7.78
N THR A 190 -2.39 -2.86 7.21
CA THR A 190 -1.73 -1.68 7.78
C THR A 190 -2.77 -0.75 8.38
N THR A 191 -2.52 -0.23 9.57
CA THR A 191 -3.45 0.64 10.29
C THR A 191 -2.80 1.98 10.59
N ILE A 192 -3.43 3.06 10.14
CA ILE A 192 -3.00 4.44 10.34
C ILE A 192 -4.16 5.22 10.98
N VAL A 193 -3.86 6.10 11.92
CA VAL A 193 -4.86 6.91 12.62
C VAL A 193 -4.47 8.38 12.62
N THR A 194 -5.45 9.25 12.67
CA THR A 194 -5.22 10.68 12.94
C THR A 194 -4.90 10.88 14.41
N GLU A 195 -4.04 11.86 14.68
CA GLU A 195 -3.76 12.41 15.99
C GLU A 195 -3.98 13.91 15.95
N GLU A 196 -4.95 14.40 16.68
CA GLU A 196 -5.29 15.81 16.82
C GLU A 196 -5.22 16.21 18.30
N ARG A 197 -4.08 16.76 18.73
CA ARG A 197 -3.87 17.23 20.11
C ARG A 197 -4.04 18.74 20.27
N ARG A 198 -4.23 19.44 19.16
CA ARG A 198 -4.67 20.84 19.08
C ARG A 198 -5.79 20.92 18.07
N GLU A 199 -6.84 21.61 18.39
CA GLU A 199 -8.01 21.78 17.52
C GLU A 199 -7.60 22.23 16.12
N GLY A 200 -8.08 21.53 15.09
CA GLY A 200 -7.86 21.81 13.69
C GLY A 200 -6.49 21.38 13.14
N ILE A 201 -5.59 20.85 13.97
CA ILE A 201 -4.22 20.45 13.57
C ILE A 201 -4.04 18.96 13.79
N ALA A 202 -4.01 18.19 12.71
CA ALA A 202 -3.83 16.76 12.73
C ALA A 202 -2.53 16.31 12.08
N GLN A 203 -2.05 15.15 12.52
CA GLN A 203 -1.07 14.33 11.81
C GLN A 203 -1.60 12.90 11.71
N PHE A 204 -1.03 12.10 10.84
CA PHE A 204 -1.28 10.66 10.78
C PHE A 204 -0.17 9.90 11.50
N ARG A 205 -0.55 8.83 12.21
CA ARG A 205 0.38 7.92 12.89
C ARG A 205 0.07 6.49 12.51
N MET A 206 1.10 5.73 12.18
CA MET A 206 0.97 4.31 11.90
C MET A 206 0.95 3.53 13.22
N LEU A 207 -0.08 2.72 13.43
CA LEU A 207 -0.21 1.83 14.59
C LEU A 207 0.36 0.44 14.30
N SER A 208 0.18 -0.05 13.07
CA SER A 208 0.75 -1.32 12.61
C SER A 208 1.03 -1.24 11.11
N PHE A 209 2.05 -1.96 10.66
CA PHE A 209 2.41 -2.10 9.25
C PHE A 209 2.49 -3.58 8.89
N GLY A 210 1.85 -3.96 7.79
CA GLY A 210 2.01 -5.29 7.20
C GLY A 210 1.58 -6.45 8.13
N ASP A 211 0.61 -6.21 9.02
CA ASP A 211 0.20 -7.17 10.04
C ASP A 211 -0.55 -8.37 9.43
N CYS A 212 0.02 -9.56 9.61
CA CYS A 212 -0.49 -10.86 9.17
C CYS A 212 -0.99 -11.72 10.35
N ALA A 213 -1.44 -11.13 11.46
CA ALA A 213 -1.87 -11.88 12.65
C ALA A 213 -2.92 -12.94 12.36
N HIS A 214 -3.80 -12.73 11.37
CA HIS A 214 -4.82 -13.71 10.94
C HIS A 214 -4.21 -14.99 10.36
N LEU A 215 -3.07 -14.89 9.65
CA LEU A 215 -2.35 -16.04 9.13
C LEU A 215 -1.60 -16.78 10.25
N TRP A 216 -0.84 -16.05 11.06
CA TRP A 216 -0.08 -16.61 12.17
C TRP A 216 -0.97 -17.30 13.21
N ALA A 217 -2.15 -16.73 13.51
CA ALA A 217 -3.13 -17.35 14.41
C ALA A 217 -3.69 -18.68 13.87
N ALA A 218 -3.70 -18.86 12.56
CA ALA A 218 -4.11 -20.07 11.88
C ALA A 218 -2.95 -21.06 11.63
N GLY A 219 -1.72 -20.74 12.05
CA GLY A 219 -0.53 -21.53 11.77
C GLY A 219 -0.11 -21.50 10.29
N VAL A 220 -0.51 -20.47 9.54
CA VAL A 220 -0.20 -20.30 8.12
C VAL A 220 0.89 -19.24 7.98
N GLU A 221 1.96 -19.59 7.28
CA GLU A 221 3.00 -18.61 6.91
C GLU A 221 2.51 -17.75 5.74
N PRO A 222 2.69 -16.41 5.80
CA PRO A 222 2.37 -15.54 4.68
C PRO A 222 3.12 -15.92 3.41
N SER A 223 2.46 -15.82 2.26
CA SER A 223 3.07 -16.14 0.97
C SER A 223 4.33 -15.30 0.72
N PHE A 224 5.29 -15.88 -0.01
CA PHE A 224 6.59 -15.26 -0.29
C PHE A 224 6.50 -14.15 -1.36
N SER A 225 5.33 -13.96 -1.97
CA SER A 225 5.13 -13.02 -3.08
C SER A 225 5.54 -11.59 -2.73
N GLY A 226 6.43 -11.01 -3.53
CA GLY A 226 7.01 -9.68 -3.32
C GLY A 226 8.28 -9.67 -2.46
N ARG A 227 8.69 -10.79 -1.89
CA ARG A 227 9.95 -10.96 -1.16
C ARG A 227 11.09 -11.43 -2.10
N PHE A 228 12.31 -11.24 -1.63
CA PHE A 228 13.52 -11.74 -2.25
C PHE A 228 14.24 -12.64 -1.26
N ARG A 229 15.17 -13.48 -1.75
CA ARG A 229 15.96 -14.36 -0.90
C ARG A 229 16.69 -13.57 0.19
N GLU A 230 16.71 -14.13 1.39
CA GLU A 230 17.41 -13.54 2.54
C GLU A 230 18.90 -13.83 2.49
N CYS A 231 19.29 -14.95 1.89
CA CYS A 231 20.67 -15.37 1.72
C CYS A 231 20.98 -15.63 0.24
N TYR A 232 22.09 -15.07 -0.25
CA TYR A 232 22.50 -15.22 -1.65
C TYR A 232 22.61 -16.67 -2.11
N THR A 233 23.00 -17.57 -1.23
CA THR A 233 23.16 -19.01 -1.51
C THR A 233 21.85 -19.79 -1.48
N ASN A 234 20.74 -19.18 -1.09
CA ASN A 234 19.43 -19.83 -1.17
C ASN A 234 18.94 -19.83 -2.63
N GLU A 235 18.90 -21.03 -3.25
CA GLU A 235 18.48 -21.21 -4.64
C GLU A 235 16.97 -21.50 -4.79
N TYR A 236 16.25 -21.69 -3.68
CA TYR A 236 14.83 -22.01 -3.67
C TYR A 236 13.92 -20.79 -3.62
N GLU A 237 14.47 -19.62 -3.29
CA GLU A 237 13.74 -18.37 -3.18
C GLU A 237 14.06 -17.42 -4.35
N ARG A 238 13.14 -16.50 -4.63
CA ARG A 238 13.26 -15.51 -5.70
C ARG A 238 14.55 -14.69 -5.56
N LYS A 239 15.29 -14.56 -6.66
CA LYS A 239 16.56 -13.82 -6.71
C LYS A 239 16.40 -12.39 -7.24
N ASP A 240 15.45 -12.17 -8.16
CA ASP A 240 15.30 -10.96 -8.97
C ASP A 240 13.82 -10.51 -9.10
#